data_1553201e6ac04bce5605071a5ffe5d15
#
_entry.id   1553201e6ac04bce5605071a5ffe5d15
#
_cell.length_a   1.000
_cell.length_b   1.000
_cell.length_c   1.000
_cell.angle_alpha   90.00
_cell.angle_beta   90.00
_cell.angle_gamma   90.00
#
_symmetry.space_group_name_H-M   'P 1'
#
loop_
_entity.id
_entity.type
_entity.pdbx_description
1 polymer ?
#
loop_
_entity_poly.entity_id
_entity_poly.type
_entity_poly.pdbx_seq_one_letter_code
_entity_poly.pdbx_strand_id
1 'polypeptide(L)'
;MYIVIAGGGKVGEYLATVLLEGGNEVAIIERNTEIADRLSMILNGRYLVIRGDGCDSKYQEDAGIHKADVFVAATGQDDNNLVSCEIAQRVFDVPRVVARVNAPKNQNIFRTLGIESVSSTELIANLIEEETLMGSVGVISLLTRGNISLAQVTVPRMRAHSNKEGVSVAEIDMPEGSIITAVQSADGLRVASDDAVLLPGDKAIVMADIDALDEVRDVFHAL
;
A
#
# COMPACT_ATOMS: atom_id res chain seq x y z
N MET A 1 2.86 17.31 -11.44
CA MET A 1 3.41 16.15 -12.19
C MET A 1 2.48 15.81 -13.34
N TYR A 2 3.01 15.25 -14.42
CA TYR A 2 2.22 14.66 -15.51
C TYR A 2 2.23 13.13 -15.40
N ILE A 3 1.07 12.53 -15.28
CA ILE A 3 0.93 11.09 -15.00
C ILE A 3 0.09 10.47 -16.10
N VAL A 4 0.58 9.37 -16.69
CA VAL A 4 -0.17 8.58 -17.68
C VAL A 4 -0.63 7.27 -17.03
N ILE A 5 -1.93 6.99 -17.15
CA ILE A 5 -2.57 5.79 -16.57
C ILE A 5 -3.09 4.92 -17.70
N ALA A 6 -2.66 3.68 -17.79
CA ALA A 6 -3.25 2.65 -18.64
C ALA A 6 -4.32 1.86 -17.87
N GLY A 7 -5.55 1.98 -18.30
CA GLY A 7 -6.74 1.36 -17.68
C GLY A 7 -7.57 2.35 -16.86
N GLY A 8 -8.81 2.58 -17.32
CA GLY A 8 -9.79 3.48 -16.72
C GLY A 8 -10.87 2.75 -15.89
N GLY A 9 -10.61 1.50 -15.48
CA GLY A 9 -11.49 0.77 -14.58
C GLY A 9 -11.56 1.39 -13.18
N LYS A 10 -12.23 0.73 -12.23
CA LYS A 10 -12.46 1.27 -10.87
C LYS A 10 -11.21 1.82 -10.18
N VAL A 11 -10.07 1.11 -10.31
CA VAL A 11 -8.81 1.54 -9.69
C VAL A 11 -8.20 2.72 -10.41
N GLY A 12 -8.15 2.68 -11.76
CA GLY A 12 -7.60 3.78 -12.56
C GLY A 12 -8.43 5.06 -12.46
N GLU A 13 -9.76 4.96 -12.45
CA GLU A 13 -10.68 6.09 -12.24
C GLU A 13 -10.45 6.76 -10.87
N TYR A 14 -10.44 5.96 -9.81
CA TYR A 14 -10.23 6.47 -8.45
C TYR A 14 -8.84 7.12 -8.31
N LEU A 15 -7.80 6.46 -8.83
CA LEU A 15 -6.44 6.98 -8.84
C LEU A 15 -6.36 8.32 -9.58
N ALA A 16 -6.97 8.41 -10.78
CA ALA A 16 -7.01 9.64 -11.55
C ALA A 16 -7.69 10.77 -10.79
N THR A 17 -8.81 10.49 -10.13
CA THR A 17 -9.53 11.48 -9.31
C THR A 17 -8.66 12.03 -8.19
N VAL A 18 -8.03 11.15 -7.40
CA VAL A 18 -7.15 11.56 -6.29
C VAL A 18 -5.94 12.36 -6.78
N LEU A 19 -5.33 11.95 -7.89
CA LEU A 19 -4.19 12.66 -8.47
C LEU A 19 -4.57 14.05 -8.99
N LEU A 20 -5.72 14.18 -9.62
CA LEU A 20 -6.25 15.47 -10.10
C LEU A 20 -6.59 16.41 -8.94
N GLU A 21 -7.22 15.91 -7.88
CA GLU A 21 -7.46 16.67 -6.64
C GLU A 21 -6.16 17.13 -5.98
N GLY A 22 -5.10 16.34 -6.11
CA GLY A 22 -3.73 16.69 -5.69
C GLY A 22 -3.02 17.71 -6.60
N GLY A 23 -3.73 18.26 -7.62
CA GLY A 23 -3.19 19.29 -8.53
C GLY A 23 -2.27 18.76 -9.64
N ASN A 24 -2.26 17.46 -9.88
CA ASN A 24 -1.51 16.86 -10.98
C ASN A 24 -2.28 16.94 -12.30
N GLU A 25 -1.58 16.70 -13.41
CA GLU A 25 -2.16 16.51 -14.73
C GLU A 25 -2.17 15.01 -15.05
N VAL A 26 -3.31 14.48 -15.54
CA VAL A 26 -3.49 13.05 -15.76
C VAL A 26 -3.96 12.75 -17.17
N ALA A 27 -3.29 11.84 -17.87
CA ALA A 27 -3.82 11.22 -19.08
C ALA A 27 -4.20 9.76 -18.79
N ILE A 28 -5.37 9.34 -19.29
CA ILE A 28 -5.86 7.97 -19.13
C ILE A 28 -6.02 7.35 -20.50
N ILE A 29 -5.46 6.15 -20.68
CA ILE A 29 -5.64 5.33 -21.87
C ILE A 29 -6.62 4.21 -21.51
N GLU A 30 -7.79 4.19 -22.11
CA GLU A 30 -8.84 3.19 -21.86
C GLU A 30 -9.39 2.64 -23.17
N ARG A 31 -9.38 1.31 -23.33
CA ARG A 31 -9.83 0.65 -24.56
C ARG A 31 -11.34 0.53 -24.66
N ASN A 32 -12.05 0.47 -23.54
CA ASN A 32 -13.51 0.40 -23.52
C ASN A 32 -14.09 1.80 -23.73
N THR A 33 -14.82 1.98 -24.83
CA THR A 33 -15.40 3.27 -25.22
C THR A 33 -16.35 3.82 -24.16
N GLU A 34 -17.22 2.98 -23.58
CA GLU A 34 -18.20 3.42 -22.58
C GLU A 34 -17.52 3.94 -21.31
N ILE A 35 -16.43 3.26 -20.89
CA ILE A 35 -15.65 3.69 -19.73
C ILE A 35 -14.93 4.99 -20.05
N ALA A 36 -14.30 5.12 -21.22
CA ALA A 36 -13.60 6.32 -21.64
C ALA A 36 -14.55 7.53 -21.73
N ASP A 37 -15.76 7.34 -22.29
CA ASP A 37 -16.79 8.38 -22.36
C ASP A 37 -17.25 8.81 -20.97
N ARG A 38 -17.49 7.87 -20.08
CA ARG A 38 -17.86 8.15 -18.70
C ARG A 38 -16.75 8.92 -17.96
N LEU A 39 -15.49 8.52 -18.07
CA LEU A 39 -14.37 9.24 -17.48
C LEU A 39 -14.29 10.69 -17.96
N SER A 40 -14.52 10.92 -19.25
CA SER A 40 -14.53 12.27 -19.82
C SER A 40 -15.66 13.16 -19.29
N MET A 41 -16.70 12.57 -18.68
CA MET A 41 -17.82 13.31 -18.07
C MET A 41 -17.65 13.58 -16.58
N ILE A 42 -16.93 12.68 -15.85
CA ILE A 42 -16.90 12.73 -14.39
C ILE A 42 -15.61 13.31 -13.82
N LEU A 43 -14.51 13.25 -14.57
CA LEU A 43 -13.23 13.78 -14.09
C LEU A 43 -13.24 15.32 -14.09
N ASN A 44 -12.57 15.91 -13.11
CA ASN A 44 -12.43 17.35 -12.96
C ASN A 44 -10.93 17.69 -12.84
N GLY A 45 -10.51 18.77 -13.48
CA GLY A 45 -9.11 19.23 -13.46
C GLY A 45 -8.46 19.16 -14.83
N ARG A 46 -7.12 19.02 -14.84
CA ARG A 46 -6.34 18.92 -16.09
C ARG A 46 -6.18 17.44 -16.46
N TYR A 47 -7.08 16.94 -17.25
CA TYR A 47 -7.03 15.55 -17.70
C TYR A 47 -7.16 15.42 -19.22
N LEU A 48 -6.74 14.25 -19.72
CA LEU A 48 -6.91 13.80 -21.09
C LEU A 48 -7.37 12.34 -21.05
N VAL A 49 -8.39 11.99 -21.82
CA VAL A 49 -8.83 10.59 -21.96
C VAL A 49 -8.60 10.16 -23.40
N ILE A 50 -7.79 9.12 -23.58
CA ILE A 50 -7.47 8.50 -24.87
C ILE A 50 -8.19 7.17 -24.97
N ARG A 51 -8.97 6.99 -26.04
CA ARG A 51 -9.59 5.70 -26.38
C ARG A 51 -8.58 4.83 -27.10
N GLY A 52 -8.04 3.82 -26.44
CA GLY A 52 -7.03 2.97 -27.06
C GLY A 52 -6.51 1.90 -26.13
N ASP A 53 -5.61 1.08 -26.66
CA ASP A 53 -4.91 0.06 -25.90
C ASP A 53 -3.61 0.61 -25.32
N GLY A 54 -3.46 0.56 -24.01
CA GLY A 54 -2.24 0.98 -23.32
C GLY A 54 -0.99 0.17 -23.69
N CYS A 55 -1.16 -1.00 -24.31
CA CYS A 55 -0.08 -1.83 -24.85
C CYS A 55 0.35 -1.42 -26.27
N ASP A 56 -0.27 -0.42 -26.86
CA ASP A 56 0.14 0.14 -28.15
C ASP A 56 0.85 1.48 -27.93
N SER A 57 2.11 1.57 -28.39
CA SER A 57 2.96 2.77 -28.25
C SER A 57 2.30 4.03 -28.82
N LYS A 58 1.52 3.89 -29.89
CA LYS A 58 0.78 5.00 -30.50
C LYS A 58 -0.15 5.69 -29.49
N TYR A 59 -0.92 4.94 -28.71
CA TYR A 59 -1.84 5.54 -27.75
C TYR A 59 -1.10 6.09 -26.52
N GLN A 60 0.07 5.55 -26.19
CA GLN A 60 0.95 6.16 -25.19
C GLN A 60 1.52 7.51 -25.72
N GLU A 61 1.88 7.58 -26.99
CA GLU A 61 2.28 8.86 -27.63
C GLU A 61 1.13 9.87 -27.64
N ASP A 62 -0.06 9.46 -28.07
CA ASP A 62 -1.27 10.30 -28.07
C ASP A 62 -1.61 10.81 -26.64
N ALA A 63 -1.32 10.03 -25.63
CA ALA A 63 -1.44 10.40 -24.22
C ALA A 63 -0.28 11.32 -23.73
N GLY A 64 0.66 11.67 -24.56
CA GLY A 64 1.77 12.56 -24.22
C GLY A 64 2.83 11.92 -23.32
N ILE A 65 3.10 10.63 -23.49
CA ILE A 65 4.03 9.83 -22.66
C ILE A 65 5.42 10.46 -22.51
N HIS A 66 5.93 11.17 -23.51
CA HIS A 66 7.23 11.84 -23.46
C HIS A 66 7.34 12.93 -22.39
N LYS A 67 6.22 13.40 -21.84
CA LYS A 67 6.16 14.37 -20.74
C LYS A 67 5.88 13.72 -19.40
N ALA A 68 5.66 12.40 -19.38
CA ALA A 68 5.23 11.71 -18.19
C ALA A 68 6.35 11.65 -17.15
N ASP A 69 6.06 12.13 -15.96
CA ASP A 69 6.89 11.90 -14.78
C ASP A 69 6.71 10.47 -14.27
N VAL A 70 5.48 9.93 -14.43
CA VAL A 70 5.10 8.58 -13.97
C VAL A 70 4.14 7.94 -14.97
N PHE A 71 4.35 6.66 -15.27
CA PHE A 71 3.38 5.82 -15.95
C PHE A 71 2.81 4.79 -14.98
N VAL A 72 1.49 4.61 -14.98
CA VAL A 72 0.79 3.65 -14.11
C VAL A 72 -0.02 2.69 -14.95
N ALA A 73 0.23 1.39 -14.83
CA ALA A 73 -0.61 0.35 -15.41
C ALA A 73 -1.59 -0.19 -14.37
N ALA A 74 -2.89 0.08 -14.56
CA ALA A 74 -3.95 -0.23 -13.62
C ALA A 74 -5.08 -1.08 -14.20
N THR A 75 -4.79 -1.87 -15.25
CA THR A 75 -5.78 -2.75 -15.87
C THR A 75 -6.07 -3.99 -15.00
N GLY A 76 -7.08 -4.75 -15.38
CA GLY A 76 -7.40 -6.04 -14.74
C GLY A 76 -6.55 -7.21 -15.21
N GLN A 77 -5.55 -7.00 -16.06
CA GLN A 77 -4.74 -8.07 -16.67
C GLN A 77 -3.25 -7.77 -16.47
N ASP A 78 -2.53 -8.69 -15.82
CA ASP A 78 -1.13 -8.51 -15.46
C ASP A 78 -0.21 -8.48 -16.67
N ASP A 79 -0.50 -9.24 -17.72
CA ASP A 79 0.20 -9.22 -18.99
C ASP A 79 0.12 -7.86 -19.68
N ASN A 80 -1.05 -7.25 -19.74
CA ASN A 80 -1.23 -5.91 -20.28
C ASN A 80 -0.51 -4.87 -19.42
N ASN A 81 -0.56 -5.00 -18.09
CA ASN A 81 0.14 -4.11 -17.18
C ASN A 81 1.66 -4.20 -17.36
N LEU A 82 2.18 -5.43 -17.54
CA LEU A 82 3.58 -5.66 -17.79
C LEU A 82 4.03 -5.04 -19.12
N VAL A 83 3.34 -5.37 -20.21
CA VAL A 83 3.69 -4.89 -21.56
C VAL A 83 3.61 -3.37 -21.64
N SER A 84 2.55 -2.76 -21.12
CA SER A 84 2.41 -1.30 -21.15
C SER A 84 3.50 -0.58 -20.34
N CYS A 85 3.90 -1.11 -19.18
CA CYS A 85 5.02 -0.58 -18.41
C CYS A 85 6.37 -0.74 -19.13
N GLU A 86 6.63 -1.91 -19.76
CA GLU A 86 7.85 -2.13 -20.54
C GLU A 86 7.97 -1.15 -21.71
N ILE A 87 6.86 -0.87 -22.41
CA ILE A 87 6.85 0.14 -23.48
C ILE A 87 7.15 1.53 -22.90
N ALA A 88 6.46 1.94 -21.85
CA ALA A 88 6.67 3.23 -21.22
C ALA A 88 8.12 3.42 -20.74
N GLN A 89 8.70 2.39 -20.13
CA GLN A 89 10.06 2.45 -19.59
C GLN A 89 11.14 2.35 -20.66
N ARG A 90 11.02 1.38 -21.59
CA ARG A 90 12.13 1.07 -22.52
C ARG A 90 12.05 1.78 -23.87
N VAL A 91 10.87 2.20 -24.29
CA VAL A 91 10.68 2.91 -25.57
C VAL A 91 10.63 4.40 -25.35
N PHE A 92 10.00 4.84 -24.24
CA PHE A 92 9.78 6.26 -23.97
C PHE A 92 10.60 6.81 -22.81
N ASP A 93 11.45 6.00 -22.18
CA ASP A 93 12.33 6.38 -21.08
C ASP A 93 11.60 7.09 -19.94
N VAL A 94 10.36 6.69 -19.64
CA VAL A 94 9.60 7.24 -18.50
C VAL A 94 10.35 6.92 -17.20
N PRO A 95 10.67 7.93 -16.38
CA PRO A 95 11.59 7.77 -15.26
C PRO A 95 11.05 6.85 -14.17
N ARG A 96 9.71 6.72 -14.06
CA ARG A 96 9.07 5.88 -13.06
C ARG A 96 7.86 5.17 -13.64
N VAL A 97 7.84 3.85 -13.53
CA VAL A 97 6.71 3.01 -13.93
C VAL A 97 6.19 2.20 -12.75
N VAL A 98 4.87 2.17 -12.59
CA VAL A 98 4.20 1.46 -11.49
C VAL A 98 3.12 0.57 -12.08
N ALA A 99 3.08 -0.69 -11.67
CA ALA A 99 2.09 -1.65 -12.14
C ALA A 99 1.20 -2.17 -11.00
N ARG A 100 -0.09 -2.25 -11.26
CA ARG A 100 -0.99 -3.08 -10.49
C ARG A 100 -0.76 -4.55 -10.86
N VAL A 101 -0.58 -5.40 -9.86
CA VAL A 101 -0.52 -6.85 -10.02
C VAL A 101 -1.79 -7.46 -9.42
N ASN A 102 -2.55 -8.17 -10.25
CA ASN A 102 -3.80 -8.79 -9.83
C ASN A 102 -3.56 -10.18 -9.23
N ALA A 103 -2.60 -10.95 -9.75
CA ALA A 103 -2.22 -12.25 -9.24
C ALA A 103 -0.86 -12.17 -8.51
N PRO A 104 -0.80 -12.36 -7.17
CA PRO A 104 0.44 -12.21 -6.37
C PRO A 104 1.63 -13.01 -6.92
N LYS A 105 1.39 -14.20 -7.48
CA LYS A 105 2.42 -15.05 -8.09
C LYS A 105 3.21 -14.36 -9.22
N ASN A 106 2.64 -13.34 -9.86
CA ASN A 106 3.26 -12.61 -10.95
C ASN A 106 4.19 -11.48 -10.48
N GLN A 107 4.13 -11.09 -9.20
CA GLN A 107 4.86 -9.93 -8.67
C GLN A 107 6.38 -10.03 -8.87
N ASN A 108 6.94 -11.25 -8.78
CA ASN A 108 8.35 -11.47 -8.98
C ASN A 108 8.83 -11.11 -10.41
N ILE A 109 7.97 -11.28 -11.43
CA ILE A 109 8.30 -10.92 -12.81
C ILE A 109 8.47 -9.41 -12.94
N PHE A 110 7.54 -8.62 -12.38
CA PHE A 110 7.63 -7.15 -12.38
C PHE A 110 8.90 -6.66 -11.67
N ARG A 111 9.19 -7.23 -10.50
CA ARG A 111 10.40 -6.91 -9.74
C ARG A 111 11.68 -7.21 -10.53
N THR A 112 11.75 -8.38 -11.20
CA THR A 112 12.91 -8.77 -12.02
C THR A 112 13.15 -7.81 -13.18
N LEU A 113 12.09 -7.23 -13.74
CA LEU A 113 12.16 -6.27 -14.82
C LEU A 113 12.35 -4.82 -14.35
N GLY A 114 12.46 -4.60 -13.03
CA GLY A 114 12.67 -3.27 -12.46
C GLY A 114 11.41 -2.39 -12.45
N ILE A 115 10.22 -3.01 -12.58
CA ILE A 115 8.94 -2.32 -12.53
C ILE A 115 8.45 -2.30 -11.08
N GLU A 116 8.20 -1.10 -10.56
CA GLU A 116 7.53 -0.98 -9.25
C GLU A 116 6.13 -1.60 -9.34
N SER A 117 5.76 -2.46 -8.39
CA SER A 117 4.49 -3.16 -8.47
C SER A 117 3.77 -3.24 -7.12
N VAL A 118 2.44 -3.16 -7.19
CA VAL A 118 1.54 -3.26 -6.04
C VAL A 118 0.54 -4.39 -6.30
N SER A 119 0.55 -5.41 -5.42
CA SER A 119 -0.44 -6.49 -5.48
C SER A 119 -1.71 -6.08 -4.75
N SER A 120 -2.72 -5.67 -5.52
CA SER A 120 -4.02 -5.28 -4.95
C SER A 120 -4.73 -6.43 -4.25
N THR A 121 -4.59 -7.65 -4.75
CA THR A 121 -5.21 -8.85 -4.16
C THR A 121 -4.58 -9.19 -2.81
N GLU A 122 -3.25 -9.14 -2.73
CA GLU A 122 -2.51 -9.40 -1.49
C GLU A 122 -2.83 -8.35 -0.42
N LEU A 123 -2.83 -7.06 -0.79
CA LEU A 123 -3.18 -5.99 0.14
C LEU A 123 -4.60 -6.13 0.69
N ILE A 124 -5.57 -6.43 -0.18
CA ILE A 124 -6.97 -6.60 0.25
C ILE A 124 -7.10 -7.86 1.11
N ALA A 125 -6.45 -8.97 0.73
CA ALA A 125 -6.49 -10.20 1.51
C ALA A 125 -5.92 -10.00 2.92
N ASN A 126 -4.78 -9.34 3.03
CA ASN A 126 -4.15 -9.03 4.32
C ASN A 126 -5.04 -8.15 5.19
N LEU A 127 -5.68 -7.11 4.62
CA LEU A 127 -6.62 -6.26 5.36
C LEU A 127 -7.86 -7.03 5.84
N ILE A 128 -8.41 -7.93 5.00
CA ILE A 128 -9.55 -8.77 5.38
C ILE A 128 -9.14 -9.78 6.45
N GLU A 129 -7.97 -10.39 6.33
CA GLU A 129 -7.43 -11.31 7.32
C GLU A 129 -7.27 -10.62 8.66
N GLU A 130 -6.68 -9.42 8.68
CA GLU A 130 -6.52 -8.59 9.86
C GLU A 130 -7.86 -8.31 10.55
N GLU A 131 -8.85 -7.84 9.80
CA GLU A 131 -10.21 -7.57 10.32
C GLU A 131 -10.93 -8.84 10.78
N THR A 132 -10.67 -9.97 10.12
CA THR A 132 -11.33 -11.25 10.45
C THR A 132 -10.75 -11.89 11.69
N LEU A 133 -9.44 -11.83 11.83
CA LEU A 133 -8.73 -12.43 12.97
C LEU A 133 -8.79 -11.56 14.22
N MET A 134 -9.38 -10.35 14.17
CA MET A 134 -9.67 -9.39 15.26
C MET A 134 -9.08 -9.81 16.62
N GLY A 135 -7.83 -10.13 16.63
CA GLY A 135 -7.11 -10.52 17.83
C GLY A 135 -5.72 -9.89 17.82
N SER A 136 -5.54 -8.95 18.66
CA SER A 136 -4.31 -8.42 19.23
C SER A 136 -3.24 -7.80 18.33
N VAL A 137 -3.03 -8.18 17.06
CA VAL A 137 -1.98 -7.58 16.23
C VAL A 137 -2.49 -7.19 14.85
N GLY A 138 -2.58 -5.90 14.58
CA GLY A 138 -2.89 -5.34 13.25
C GLY A 138 -1.65 -4.68 12.63
N VAL A 139 -1.29 -5.03 11.39
CA VAL A 139 -0.21 -4.33 10.67
C VAL A 139 -0.75 -3.03 10.09
N ILE A 140 -0.28 -1.89 10.60
CA ILE A 140 -0.75 -0.56 10.20
C ILE A 140 -0.14 -0.14 8.86
N SER A 141 1.09 -0.52 8.58
CA SER A 141 1.80 -0.13 7.36
C SER A 141 3.02 -1.01 7.13
N LEU A 142 3.17 -1.47 5.90
CA LEU A 142 4.42 -2.05 5.40
C LEU A 142 5.20 -0.92 4.74
N LEU A 143 6.32 -0.52 5.31
CA LEU A 143 7.26 0.38 4.67
C LEU A 143 8.02 -0.40 3.60
N THR A 144 7.53 -0.34 2.36
CA THR A 144 7.95 -1.17 1.22
C THR A 144 9.39 -0.97 0.73
N ARG A 145 10.16 -0.06 1.30
CA ARG A 145 11.57 0.18 0.99
C ARG A 145 12.54 -0.20 2.12
N GLY A 146 12.24 -1.22 2.80
CA GLY A 146 13.04 -1.82 3.87
C GLY A 146 12.20 -2.94 4.47
N ASN A 147 12.80 -3.92 5.02
CA ASN A 147 12.12 -5.06 5.66
C ASN A 147 11.40 -4.66 6.97
N ILE A 148 10.94 -3.39 7.06
CA ILE A 148 10.41 -2.79 8.29
C ILE A 148 8.90 -2.65 8.17
N SER A 149 8.20 -3.11 9.19
CA SER A 149 6.75 -2.95 9.36
C SER A 149 6.42 -2.11 10.59
N LEU A 150 5.30 -1.42 10.54
CA LEU A 150 4.68 -0.77 11.67
C LEU A 150 3.43 -1.59 12.04
N ALA A 151 3.43 -2.19 13.22
CA ALA A 151 2.35 -3.01 13.71
C ALA A 151 1.66 -2.33 14.90
N GLN A 152 0.34 -2.53 15.02
CA GLN A 152 -0.44 -2.15 16.19
C GLN A 152 -0.83 -3.43 16.93
N VAL A 153 -0.46 -3.52 18.19
CA VAL A 153 -0.75 -4.68 19.04
C VAL A 153 -1.65 -4.24 20.20
N THR A 154 -2.79 -4.90 20.37
CA THR A 154 -3.66 -4.64 21.51
C THR A 154 -3.15 -5.42 22.73
N VAL A 155 -2.93 -4.72 23.83
CA VAL A 155 -2.51 -5.32 25.10
C VAL A 155 -3.66 -6.21 25.64
N PRO A 156 -3.42 -7.52 25.82
CA PRO A 156 -4.46 -8.43 26.27
C PRO A 156 -4.87 -8.14 27.72
N ARG A 157 -6.00 -8.69 28.16
CA ARG A 157 -6.34 -8.70 29.58
C ARG A 157 -5.35 -9.60 30.30
N MET A 158 -4.60 -9.02 31.24
CA MET A 158 -3.64 -9.78 32.03
C MET A 158 -4.32 -10.95 32.75
N ARG A 159 -3.59 -12.05 32.89
CA ARG A 159 -4.09 -13.25 33.58
C ARG A 159 -4.40 -12.90 35.04
N ALA A 160 -5.49 -13.46 35.57
CA ALA A 160 -6.10 -13.17 36.88
C ALA A 160 -5.17 -13.36 38.11
N HIS A 161 -3.91 -13.69 37.94
CA HIS A 161 -2.94 -13.94 39.00
C HIS A 161 -1.85 -12.87 39.12
N SER A 162 -1.84 -11.84 38.25
CA SER A 162 -0.92 -10.72 38.41
C SER A 162 -1.61 -9.56 39.15
N ASN A 163 -1.12 -9.19 40.32
CA ASN A 163 -1.56 -8.00 41.07
C ASN A 163 -1.16 -6.70 40.38
N LYS A 164 -0.68 -6.73 39.13
CA LYS A 164 -0.26 -5.53 38.36
C LYS A 164 -1.40 -5.04 37.50
N GLU A 165 -1.73 -3.76 37.60
CA GLU A 165 -2.72 -3.10 36.75
C GLU A 165 -2.23 -2.90 35.31
N GLY A 166 -0.90 -3.04 35.05
CA GLY A 166 -0.25 -2.87 33.76
C GLY A 166 1.16 -3.45 33.71
N VAL A 167 1.80 -3.43 32.54
CA VAL A 167 3.18 -3.86 32.31
C VAL A 167 4.01 -2.67 31.83
N SER A 168 5.20 -2.46 32.41
CA SER A 168 6.14 -1.43 31.91
C SER A 168 6.72 -1.86 30.56
N VAL A 169 6.95 -0.89 29.66
CA VAL A 169 7.63 -1.16 28.37
C VAL A 169 8.98 -1.83 28.60
N ALA A 170 9.74 -1.42 29.64
CA ALA A 170 11.03 -2.03 29.99
C ALA A 170 10.93 -3.49 30.48
N GLU A 171 9.75 -3.94 30.91
CA GLU A 171 9.54 -5.33 31.35
C GLU A 171 9.16 -6.28 30.19
N ILE A 172 8.92 -5.73 28.99
CA ILE A 172 8.55 -6.51 27.81
C ILE A 172 9.81 -6.87 27.04
N ASP A 173 10.13 -8.16 27.00
CA ASP A 173 11.28 -8.68 26.26
C ASP A 173 10.95 -8.76 24.76
N MET A 174 11.23 -7.66 24.06
CA MET A 174 10.94 -7.54 22.64
C MET A 174 11.96 -8.31 21.80
N PRO A 175 11.50 -9.00 20.71
CA PRO A 175 12.40 -9.70 19.79
C PRO A 175 13.44 -8.78 19.15
N GLU A 176 14.59 -9.36 18.78
CA GLU A 176 15.61 -8.63 18.02
C GLU A 176 15.01 -8.06 16.72
N GLY A 177 15.38 -6.84 16.36
CA GLY A 177 14.82 -6.15 15.21
C GLY A 177 13.43 -5.57 15.45
N SER A 178 12.95 -5.47 16.70
CA SER A 178 11.65 -4.86 17.03
C SER A 178 11.76 -3.88 18.20
N ILE A 179 10.88 -2.87 18.21
CA ILE A 179 10.79 -1.86 19.27
C ILE A 179 9.37 -1.33 19.42
N ILE A 180 8.92 -1.11 20.65
CA ILE A 180 7.68 -0.36 20.92
C ILE A 180 7.99 1.12 20.77
N THR A 181 7.31 1.80 19.84
CA THR A 181 7.56 3.22 19.52
C THR A 181 6.58 4.16 20.19
N ALA A 182 5.34 3.74 20.35
CA ALA A 182 4.29 4.54 20.97
C ALA A 182 3.21 3.66 21.64
N VAL A 183 2.44 4.28 22.52
CA VAL A 183 1.29 3.66 23.17
C VAL A 183 0.08 4.55 22.90
N GLN A 184 -0.99 3.97 22.37
CA GLN A 184 -2.27 4.58 22.21
C GLN A 184 -3.21 4.07 23.31
N SER A 185 -3.66 4.98 24.18
CA SER A 185 -4.64 4.73 25.24
C SER A 185 -5.91 5.56 25.01
N ALA A 186 -6.88 5.46 25.90
CA ALA A 186 -8.07 6.30 25.87
C ALA A 186 -7.76 7.81 25.94
N ASP A 187 -6.64 8.18 26.58
CA ASP A 187 -6.19 9.57 26.75
C ASP A 187 -5.40 10.09 25.54
N GLY A 188 -5.13 9.27 24.55
CA GLY A 188 -4.42 9.63 23.32
C GLY A 188 -3.14 8.84 23.07
N LEU A 189 -2.36 9.30 22.08
CA LEU A 189 -1.09 8.71 21.68
C LEU A 189 0.07 9.35 22.46
N ARG A 190 0.95 8.53 23.00
CA ARG A 190 2.21 8.95 23.65
C ARG A 190 3.38 8.12 23.15
N VAL A 191 4.57 8.71 23.12
CA VAL A 191 5.80 7.99 22.79
C VAL A 191 6.09 6.95 23.88
N ALA A 192 6.50 5.76 23.50
CA ALA A 192 6.91 4.75 24.46
C ALA A 192 8.25 5.14 25.08
N SER A 193 8.30 5.20 26.41
CA SER A 193 9.50 5.32 27.21
C SER A 193 9.60 4.09 28.13
N ASP A 194 10.78 3.79 28.64
CA ASP A 194 11.01 2.61 29.47
C ASP A 194 10.07 2.56 30.70
N ASP A 195 9.68 3.71 31.23
CA ASP A 195 8.76 3.86 32.35
C ASP A 195 7.27 3.92 31.94
N ALA A 196 6.99 3.90 30.63
CA ALA A 196 5.60 3.86 30.15
C ALA A 196 4.95 2.54 30.52
N VAL A 197 3.75 2.63 31.10
CA VAL A 197 2.94 1.47 31.51
C VAL A 197 1.85 1.24 30.47
N LEU A 198 1.77 0.03 30.00
CA LEU A 198 0.73 -0.48 29.09
C LEU A 198 -0.39 -1.10 29.95
N LEU A 199 -1.59 -0.61 29.77
CA LEU A 199 -2.80 -1.15 30.43
C LEU A 199 -3.54 -2.13 29.49
N PRO A 200 -4.31 -3.07 30.03
CA PRO A 200 -5.18 -3.93 29.22
C PRO A 200 -6.12 -3.10 28.35
N GLY A 201 -6.09 -3.36 27.04
CA GLY A 201 -6.88 -2.63 26.05
C GLY A 201 -6.14 -1.44 25.40
N ASP A 202 -4.99 -1.01 25.93
CA ASP A 202 -4.10 -0.09 25.24
C ASP A 202 -3.57 -0.72 23.94
N LYS A 203 -3.16 0.13 23.00
CA LYS A 203 -2.57 -0.32 21.74
C LYS A 203 -1.09 0.09 21.69
N ALA A 204 -0.20 -0.89 21.68
CA ALA A 204 1.21 -0.67 21.46
C ALA A 204 1.47 -0.52 19.96
N ILE A 205 2.20 0.53 19.57
CA ILE A 205 2.69 0.71 18.20
C ILE A 205 4.12 0.19 18.17
N VAL A 206 4.32 -0.86 17.41
CA VAL A 206 5.59 -1.58 17.31
C VAL A 206 6.18 -1.38 15.92
N MET A 207 7.44 -1.01 15.85
CA MET A 207 8.23 -1.07 14.64
C MET A 207 9.07 -2.35 14.69
N ALA A 208 9.00 -3.18 13.64
CA ALA A 208 9.66 -4.46 13.60
C ALA A 208 10.10 -4.85 12.19
N ASP A 209 11.14 -5.66 12.08
CA ASP A 209 11.41 -6.40 10.87
C ASP A 209 10.22 -7.32 10.56
N ILE A 210 9.90 -7.50 9.28
CA ILE A 210 8.75 -8.32 8.85
C ILE A 210 8.86 -9.74 9.43
N ASP A 211 10.07 -10.28 9.45
CA ASP A 211 10.34 -11.64 9.93
C ASP A 211 10.17 -11.77 11.47
N ALA A 212 10.23 -10.66 12.22
CA ALA A 212 10.05 -10.63 13.67
C ALA A 212 8.58 -10.46 14.13
N LEU A 213 7.64 -10.22 13.20
CA LEU A 213 6.24 -9.94 13.55
C LEU A 213 5.53 -11.07 14.29
N ASP A 214 5.81 -12.31 13.93
CA ASP A 214 5.19 -13.47 14.59
C ASP A 214 5.70 -13.59 16.04
N GLU A 215 6.99 -13.37 16.28
CA GLU A 215 7.57 -13.35 17.62
C GLU A 215 7.03 -12.19 18.46
N VAL A 216 6.87 -11.00 17.86
CA VAL A 216 6.19 -9.86 18.52
C VAL A 216 4.78 -10.24 18.97
N ARG A 217 4.03 -10.91 18.11
CA ARG A 217 2.69 -11.41 18.47
C ARG A 217 2.73 -12.34 19.68
N ASP A 218 3.66 -13.29 19.66
CA ASP A 218 3.78 -14.28 20.75
C ASP A 218 4.14 -13.62 22.08
N VAL A 219 5.01 -12.61 22.09
CA VAL A 219 5.37 -11.83 23.28
C VAL A 219 4.11 -11.18 23.90
N PHE A 220 3.31 -10.50 23.10
CA PHE A 220 2.09 -9.86 23.60
C PHE A 220 1.01 -10.86 24.02
N HIS A 221 0.93 -12.03 23.40
CA HIS A 221 0.03 -13.10 23.84
C HIS A 221 0.45 -13.72 25.17
N ALA A 222 1.71 -13.63 25.54
CA ALA A 222 2.24 -14.17 26.80
C ALA A 222 2.02 -13.22 28.00
N LEU A 223 1.72 -11.93 27.76
CA LEU A 223 1.41 -10.93 28.81
C LEU A 223 0.06 -11.23 29.46
#